data_e407604227aca13ebe54bac6cee35ac9
#
_entry.id   e407604227aca13ebe54bac6cee35ac9
#
_cell.length_a   1.000
_cell.length_b   1.000
_cell.length_c   1.000
_cell.angle_alpha   90.00
_cell.angle_beta   90.00
_cell.angle_gamma   90.00
#
_symmetry.space_group_name_H-M   'P 1'
#
loop_
_entity.id
_entity.type
_entity.pdbx_description
1 polymer ?
#
loop_
_entity_poly.entity_id
_entity_poly.type
_entity_poly.pdbx_seq_one_letter_code
_entity_poly.pdbx_strand_id
1 'polypeptide(L)'
;RWSFSTTASVSQRTADSTLSVSFPNLTVTMSQFAPFKRKKAAGDERWYEKIKISYSGRFQNSLTAKQDEFFKKSLVKDWRNGMSHTLPINATFNLFKYLNVTPSITLNDRMYTNKIRQQWDPNANAVVRDTTYNFYNVFDFNFSLSFSTKLYGFFKPLKFFGDKVNMIRHVITPSVSFSASPDFGSSFWGYYGQYERVNSDGTKEPVKYSYFSNGLFGNAANGKSGVVSFNISNNLEAKVKSDQD
;
A
#
# COMPACT_ATOMS: atom_id res chain seq x y z
N ARG A 1 -17.03 -11.16 -4.08
CA ARG A 1 -17.58 -10.22 -5.08
C ARG A 1 -16.43 -9.51 -5.78
N TRP A 2 -16.48 -9.45 -7.11
CA TRP A 2 -15.56 -8.67 -7.92
C TRP A 2 -16.16 -7.31 -8.24
N SER A 3 -15.31 -6.29 -8.31
CA SER A 3 -15.64 -4.95 -8.77
C SER A 3 -14.60 -4.51 -9.79
N PHE A 4 -15.07 -3.90 -10.87
CA PHE A 4 -14.26 -3.38 -11.97
C PHE A 4 -14.59 -1.90 -12.14
N SER A 5 -13.58 -1.07 -12.24
CA SER A 5 -13.75 0.34 -12.59
C SER A 5 -12.68 0.76 -13.59
N THR A 6 -13.07 1.60 -14.52
CA THR A 6 -12.14 2.24 -15.45
C THR A 6 -12.35 3.74 -15.43
N THR A 7 -11.26 4.49 -15.48
CA THR A 7 -11.28 5.95 -15.52
C THR A 7 -10.35 6.46 -16.60
N ALA A 8 -10.70 7.62 -17.13
CA ALA A 8 -9.85 8.40 -18.01
C ALA A 8 -9.70 9.80 -17.43
N SER A 9 -8.53 10.37 -17.51
CA SER A 9 -8.29 11.77 -17.13
C SER A 9 -7.44 12.46 -18.19
N VAL A 10 -7.82 13.69 -18.48
CA VAL A 10 -7.08 14.60 -19.35
C VAL A 10 -6.94 15.92 -18.60
N SER A 11 -5.73 16.42 -18.50
CA SER A 11 -5.45 17.73 -17.92
C SER A 11 -4.50 18.49 -18.81
N GLN A 12 -4.76 19.79 -18.95
CA GLN A 12 -3.93 20.72 -19.72
C GLN A 12 -3.41 21.82 -18.79
N ARG A 13 -2.13 22.06 -18.87
CA ARG A 13 -1.47 23.20 -18.24
C ARG A 13 -1.16 24.23 -19.32
N THR A 14 -1.83 25.37 -19.26
CA THR A 14 -1.69 26.43 -20.27
C THR A 14 -0.36 27.21 -20.17
N ALA A 15 0.22 27.28 -18.95
CA ALA A 15 1.45 27.99 -18.69
C ALA A 15 2.67 27.47 -19.50
N ASP A 16 2.71 26.17 -19.78
CA ASP A 16 3.80 25.50 -20.49
C ASP A 16 3.30 24.65 -21.68
N SER A 17 2.02 24.82 -22.06
CA SER A 17 1.34 24.06 -23.13
C SER A 17 1.50 22.54 -22.99
N THR A 18 1.49 22.03 -21.74
CA THR A 18 1.64 20.61 -21.45
C THR A 18 0.27 19.93 -21.34
N LEU A 19 0.12 18.80 -22.03
CA LEU A 19 -1.04 17.92 -21.96
C LEU A 19 -0.68 16.63 -21.23
N SER A 20 -1.44 16.29 -20.21
CA SER A 20 -1.32 15.02 -19.49
C SER A 20 -2.57 14.19 -19.71
N VAL A 21 -2.39 12.97 -20.20
CA VAL A 21 -3.47 12.01 -20.44
C VAL A 21 -3.17 10.73 -19.67
N SER A 22 -4.16 10.24 -18.95
CA SER A 22 -4.14 8.94 -18.31
C SER A 22 -5.32 8.11 -18.79
N PHE A 23 -5.04 7.04 -19.56
CA PHE A 23 -6.04 6.11 -20.09
C PHE A 23 -5.39 4.86 -20.67
N PRO A 24 -6.00 3.67 -20.45
CA PRO A 24 -6.99 3.40 -19.44
C PRO A 24 -6.38 3.32 -18.02
N ASN A 25 -7.14 3.76 -17.01
CA ASN A 25 -6.85 3.43 -15.63
C ASN A 25 -7.88 2.39 -15.19
N LEU A 26 -7.46 1.14 -15.14
CA LEU A 26 -8.32 0.01 -14.76
C LEU A 26 -8.01 -0.39 -13.32
N THR A 27 -9.04 -0.50 -12.50
CA THR A 27 -8.94 -1.08 -11.15
C THR A 27 -9.86 -2.28 -11.03
N VAL A 28 -9.30 -3.38 -10.56
CA VAL A 28 -10.01 -4.64 -10.33
C VAL A 28 -9.85 -4.97 -8.85
N THR A 29 -10.96 -5.12 -8.14
CA THR A 29 -10.92 -5.49 -6.72
C THR A 29 -11.78 -6.72 -6.45
N MET A 30 -11.30 -7.56 -5.54
CA MET A 30 -12.04 -8.69 -5.01
C MET A 30 -12.26 -8.46 -3.52
N SER A 31 -13.52 -8.44 -3.12
CA SER A 31 -13.89 -8.33 -1.70
C SER A 31 -13.28 -9.48 -0.90
N GLN A 32 -12.96 -9.19 0.36
CA GLN A 32 -12.42 -10.18 1.27
C GLN A 32 -13.32 -11.41 1.36
N PHE A 33 -12.73 -12.59 1.26
CA PHE A 33 -13.40 -13.87 1.42
C PHE A 33 -12.51 -14.87 2.16
N ALA A 34 -13.11 -15.90 2.72
CA ALA A 34 -12.41 -16.97 3.41
C ALA A 34 -12.42 -18.24 2.54
N PRO A 35 -11.32 -18.53 1.79
CA PRO A 35 -11.30 -19.61 0.81
C PRO A 35 -11.43 -21.00 1.45
N PHE A 36 -11.01 -21.15 2.71
CA PHE A 36 -10.98 -22.42 3.41
C PHE A 36 -12.18 -22.63 4.34
N LYS A 37 -13.16 -21.70 4.31
CA LYS A 37 -14.35 -21.81 5.17
C LYS A 37 -15.27 -22.91 4.67
N ARG A 38 -15.62 -23.84 5.57
CA ARG A 38 -16.56 -24.92 5.27
C ARG A 38 -17.95 -24.37 4.98
N LYS A 39 -18.62 -24.90 3.96
CA LYS A 39 -20.01 -24.54 3.60
C LYS A 39 -21.03 -24.97 4.67
N LYS A 40 -20.80 -26.10 5.32
CA LYS A 40 -21.62 -26.62 6.42
C LYS A 40 -20.68 -26.83 7.62
N ALA A 41 -20.57 -25.83 8.48
CA ALA A 41 -19.76 -25.92 9.69
C ALA A 41 -20.56 -26.61 10.79
N ALA A 42 -20.05 -27.75 11.29
CA ALA A 42 -20.46 -28.35 12.55
C ALA A 42 -19.32 -28.10 13.55
N GLY A 43 -19.65 -27.50 14.72
CA GLY A 43 -18.68 -27.12 15.75
C GLY A 43 -17.92 -25.81 15.47
N ASP A 44 -16.86 -25.57 16.24
CA ASP A 44 -16.08 -24.35 16.19
C ASP A 44 -15.32 -24.18 14.87
N GLU A 45 -15.09 -22.91 14.46
CA GLU A 45 -14.26 -22.59 13.30
C GLU A 45 -12.81 -23.04 13.55
N ARG A 46 -12.26 -23.78 12.60
CA ARG A 46 -10.85 -24.19 12.60
C ARG A 46 -9.95 -23.01 12.27
N TRP A 47 -8.70 -23.03 12.69
CA TRP A 47 -7.76 -21.93 12.51
C TRP A 47 -7.60 -21.49 11.04
N TYR A 48 -7.59 -22.42 10.08
CA TYR A 48 -7.45 -22.11 8.65
C TYR A 48 -8.73 -21.50 8.04
N GLU A 49 -9.89 -21.73 8.63
CA GLU A 49 -11.16 -21.14 8.19
C GLU A 49 -11.22 -19.63 8.45
N LYS A 50 -10.38 -19.14 9.37
CA LYS A 50 -10.22 -17.72 9.71
C LYS A 50 -9.31 -16.96 8.74
N ILE A 51 -8.64 -17.67 7.83
CA ILE A 51 -7.80 -17.06 6.80
C ILE A 51 -8.70 -16.38 5.77
N LYS A 52 -8.46 -15.10 5.59
CA LYS A 52 -9.17 -14.24 4.65
C LYS A 52 -8.21 -13.64 3.66
N ILE A 53 -8.64 -13.58 2.41
CA ILE A 53 -7.87 -13.06 1.28
C ILE A 53 -8.71 -11.99 0.60
N SER A 54 -8.09 -10.91 0.20
CA SER A 54 -8.65 -9.93 -0.72
C SER A 54 -7.65 -9.63 -1.83
N TYR A 55 -8.08 -8.97 -2.89
CA TYR A 55 -7.22 -8.65 -4.01
C TYR A 55 -7.54 -7.28 -4.56
N SER A 56 -6.51 -6.54 -4.95
CA SER A 56 -6.61 -5.30 -5.68
C SER A 56 -5.58 -5.28 -6.81
N GLY A 57 -6.05 -5.17 -8.03
CA GLY A 57 -5.24 -5.00 -9.23
C GLY A 57 -5.45 -3.62 -9.83
N ARG A 58 -4.39 -2.97 -10.30
CA ARG A 58 -4.43 -1.70 -11.02
C ARG A 58 -3.60 -1.80 -12.28
N PHE A 59 -4.15 -1.33 -13.38
CA PHE A 59 -3.43 -1.11 -14.63
C PHE A 59 -3.56 0.36 -14.98
N GLN A 60 -2.45 1.00 -15.26
CA GLN A 60 -2.43 2.42 -15.57
C GLN A 60 -1.47 2.73 -16.71
N ASN A 61 -1.93 3.59 -17.60
CA ASN A 61 -1.11 4.22 -18.63
C ASN A 61 -1.20 5.74 -18.46
N SER A 62 -0.09 6.42 -18.60
CA SER A 62 -0.08 7.88 -18.60
C SER A 62 0.98 8.43 -19.54
N LEU A 63 0.65 9.54 -20.16
CA LEU A 63 1.56 10.33 -21.00
C LEU A 63 1.45 11.79 -20.61
N THR A 64 2.59 12.45 -20.48
CA THR A 64 2.68 13.90 -20.33
C THR A 64 3.64 14.41 -21.43
N ALA A 65 3.13 15.25 -22.30
CA ALA A 65 3.91 15.83 -23.41
C ALA A 65 3.41 17.23 -23.73
N LYS A 66 4.20 18.00 -24.48
CA LYS A 66 3.74 19.25 -25.07
C LYS A 66 2.64 18.96 -26.09
N GLN A 67 1.70 19.87 -26.20
CA GLN A 67 0.49 19.70 -27.03
C GLN A 67 0.83 19.43 -28.52
N ASP A 68 1.86 20.08 -29.06
CA ASP A 68 2.33 19.93 -30.43
C ASP A 68 3.06 18.59 -30.71
N GLU A 69 3.58 17.96 -29.65
CA GLU A 69 4.29 16.68 -29.72
C GLU A 69 3.41 15.48 -29.33
N PHE A 70 2.25 15.70 -28.75
CA PHE A 70 1.45 14.65 -28.14
C PHE A 70 1.14 13.48 -29.08
N PHE A 71 0.71 13.79 -30.31
CA PHE A 71 0.38 12.78 -31.33
C PHE A 71 1.59 12.14 -32.02
N LYS A 72 2.79 12.66 -31.75
CA LYS A 72 4.05 12.10 -32.28
C LYS A 72 4.67 11.09 -31.31
N LYS A 73 4.12 10.92 -30.12
CA LYS A 73 4.65 10.05 -29.06
C LYS A 73 4.29 8.59 -29.31
N SER A 74 5.28 7.73 -29.09
CA SER A 74 5.10 6.28 -29.15
C SER A 74 4.34 5.75 -27.94
N LEU A 75 3.32 4.92 -28.18
CA LEU A 75 2.54 4.25 -27.11
C LEU A 75 3.40 3.35 -26.21
N VAL A 76 4.52 2.85 -26.68
CA VAL A 76 5.38 1.93 -25.92
C VAL A 76 6.52 2.66 -25.22
N LYS A 77 7.18 3.61 -25.90
CA LYS A 77 8.40 4.25 -25.39
C LYS A 77 8.13 5.49 -24.53
N ASP A 78 7.12 6.27 -24.90
CA ASP A 78 6.85 7.55 -24.26
C ASP A 78 5.75 7.46 -23.19
N TRP A 79 4.82 6.52 -23.34
CA TRP A 79 3.80 6.27 -22.32
C TRP A 79 4.39 5.52 -21.14
N ARG A 80 4.05 5.97 -19.96
CA ARG A 80 4.35 5.26 -18.70
C ARG A 80 3.27 4.21 -18.46
N ASN A 81 3.65 2.96 -18.59
CA ASN A 81 2.75 1.81 -18.46
C ASN A 81 3.14 1.04 -17.20
N GLY A 82 2.15 0.55 -16.51
CA GLY A 82 2.41 -0.31 -15.35
C GLY A 82 1.16 -1.04 -14.88
N MET A 83 1.41 -2.14 -14.19
CA MET A 83 0.41 -2.90 -13.45
C MET A 83 0.86 -3.05 -12.00
N SER A 84 -0.09 -3.10 -11.08
CA SER A 84 0.16 -3.39 -9.67
C SER A 84 -0.89 -4.35 -9.16
N HIS A 85 -0.45 -5.39 -8.47
CA HIS A 85 -1.28 -6.37 -7.80
C HIS A 85 -0.96 -6.35 -6.31
N THR A 86 -1.98 -6.27 -5.47
CA THR A 86 -1.85 -6.34 -4.01
C THR A 86 -2.77 -7.43 -3.50
N LEU A 87 -2.20 -8.37 -2.75
CA LEU A 87 -2.88 -9.52 -2.18
C LEU A 87 -2.68 -9.56 -0.66
N PRO A 88 -3.54 -8.90 0.12
CA PRO A 88 -3.53 -9.04 1.57
C PRO A 88 -4.13 -10.38 2.00
N ILE A 89 -3.41 -11.08 2.86
CA ILE A 89 -3.83 -12.33 3.50
C ILE A 89 -3.76 -12.09 5.00
N ASN A 90 -4.86 -12.31 5.71
CA ASN A 90 -4.92 -12.12 7.15
C ASN A 90 -5.80 -13.19 7.82
N ALA A 91 -5.56 -13.39 9.11
CA ALA A 91 -6.42 -14.21 9.94
C ALA A 91 -6.57 -13.54 11.32
N THR A 92 -7.73 -13.65 11.96
CA THR A 92 -7.94 -13.11 13.29
C THR A 92 -8.25 -14.23 14.27
N PHE A 93 -7.48 -14.32 15.32
CA PHE A 93 -7.60 -15.30 16.40
C PHE A 93 -7.96 -14.59 17.70
N ASN A 94 -8.92 -15.15 18.43
CA ASN A 94 -9.24 -14.70 19.78
C ASN A 94 -8.51 -15.58 20.77
N LEU A 95 -7.49 -15.05 21.42
CA LEU A 95 -6.80 -15.72 22.52
C LEU A 95 -7.44 -15.32 23.85
N PHE A 96 -7.60 -16.30 24.74
CA PHE A 96 -8.17 -16.10 26.07
C PHE A 96 -9.52 -15.36 26.08
N LYS A 97 -10.28 -15.40 24.97
CA LYS A 97 -11.57 -14.71 24.75
C LYS A 97 -11.49 -13.17 24.69
N TYR A 98 -10.38 -12.55 25.06
CA TYR A 98 -10.26 -11.09 25.19
C TYR A 98 -9.21 -10.47 24.27
N LEU A 99 -8.20 -11.23 23.88
CA LEU A 99 -7.09 -10.73 23.06
C LEU A 99 -7.27 -11.17 21.60
N ASN A 100 -7.46 -10.21 20.72
CA ASN A 100 -7.45 -10.45 19.29
C ASN A 100 -6.01 -10.40 18.78
N VAL A 101 -5.59 -11.45 18.09
CA VAL A 101 -4.29 -11.56 17.41
C VAL A 101 -4.54 -11.69 15.92
N THR A 102 -4.00 -10.76 15.16
CA THR A 102 -4.19 -10.71 13.71
C THR A 102 -2.84 -10.72 13.00
N PRO A 103 -2.30 -11.91 12.65
CA PRO A 103 -1.23 -12.00 11.69
C PRO A 103 -1.73 -11.63 10.30
N SER A 104 -0.89 -10.94 9.54
CA SER A 104 -1.15 -10.63 8.14
C SER A 104 0.12 -10.59 7.32
N ILE A 105 0.00 -10.95 6.05
CA ILE A 105 1.02 -10.77 5.04
C ILE A 105 0.39 -10.06 3.85
N THR A 106 1.04 -9.01 3.36
CA THR A 106 0.63 -8.31 2.15
C THR A 106 1.67 -8.57 1.09
N LEU A 107 1.25 -9.16 -0.02
CA LEU A 107 2.07 -9.43 -1.20
C LEU A 107 1.77 -8.33 -2.22
N ASN A 108 2.81 -7.70 -2.73
CA ASN A 108 2.72 -6.69 -3.78
C ASN A 108 3.54 -7.15 -4.98
N ASP A 109 2.95 -7.06 -6.15
CA ASP A 109 3.58 -7.35 -7.41
C ASP A 109 3.36 -6.18 -8.36
N ARG A 110 4.44 -5.67 -8.94
CA ARG A 110 4.43 -4.54 -9.86
C ARG A 110 5.09 -4.94 -11.16
N MET A 111 4.44 -4.63 -12.26
CA MET A 111 4.90 -4.96 -13.60
C MET A 111 5.13 -3.68 -14.37
N TYR A 112 6.29 -3.60 -15.03
CA TYR A 112 6.73 -2.44 -15.81
C TYR A 112 7.21 -2.87 -17.19
N THR A 113 7.09 -1.96 -18.16
CA THR A 113 7.54 -2.18 -19.53
C THR A 113 8.95 -1.65 -19.79
N ASN A 114 9.55 -1.02 -18.80
CA ASN A 114 10.90 -0.49 -18.89
C ASN A 114 11.62 -0.48 -17.55
N LYS A 115 12.93 -0.42 -17.59
CA LYS A 115 13.80 -0.11 -16.47
C LYS A 115 14.86 0.92 -16.88
N ILE A 116 15.32 1.72 -15.91
CA ILE A 116 16.30 2.77 -16.12
C ILE A 116 17.62 2.36 -15.51
N ARG A 117 18.67 2.33 -16.30
CA ARG A 117 20.05 2.23 -15.85
C ARG A 117 20.66 3.62 -15.70
N GLN A 118 21.42 3.82 -14.64
CA GLN A 118 22.12 5.09 -14.39
C GLN A 118 23.62 4.83 -14.36
N GLN A 119 24.36 5.74 -14.98
CA GLN A 119 25.81 5.77 -15.01
C GLN A 119 26.29 7.21 -14.79
N TRP A 120 27.41 7.36 -14.12
CA TRP A 120 28.06 8.66 -13.99
C TRP A 120 28.95 8.92 -15.22
N ASP A 121 28.74 10.07 -15.87
CA ASP A 121 29.63 10.55 -16.92
C ASP A 121 30.56 11.62 -16.32
N PRO A 122 31.87 11.34 -16.18
CA PRO A 122 32.83 12.28 -15.63
C PRO A 122 33.02 13.53 -16.52
N ASN A 123 32.83 13.37 -17.83
CA ASN A 123 33.04 14.48 -18.79
C ASN A 123 31.87 15.48 -18.74
N ALA A 124 30.65 14.97 -18.60
CA ALA A 124 29.46 15.78 -18.47
C ALA A 124 29.19 16.23 -17.03
N ASN A 125 29.91 15.67 -16.05
CA ASN A 125 29.67 15.82 -14.61
C ASN A 125 28.18 15.60 -14.26
N ALA A 126 27.58 14.57 -14.86
CA ALA A 126 26.15 14.30 -14.78
C ALA A 126 25.83 12.80 -14.79
N VAL A 127 24.62 12.47 -14.31
CA VAL A 127 24.10 11.11 -14.40
C VAL A 127 23.45 10.89 -15.75
N VAL A 128 24.00 10.00 -16.56
CA VAL A 128 23.39 9.53 -17.80
C VAL A 128 22.43 8.40 -17.49
N ARG A 129 21.25 8.45 -18.11
CA ARG A 129 20.18 7.47 -17.96
C ARG A 129 19.95 6.75 -19.28
N ASP A 130 19.99 5.43 -19.23
CA ASP A 130 19.64 4.56 -20.33
C ASP A 130 18.38 3.78 -20.00
N THR A 131 17.42 3.72 -20.93
CA THR A 131 16.13 3.04 -20.74
C THR A 131 16.09 1.78 -21.57
N THR A 132 15.97 0.65 -20.89
CA THR A 132 15.80 -0.66 -21.52
C THR A 132 14.33 -1.08 -21.47
N TYR A 133 13.77 -1.38 -22.65
CA TYR A 133 12.37 -1.81 -22.78
C TYR A 133 12.27 -3.32 -22.78
N ASN A 134 11.54 -3.86 -21.84
CA ASN A 134 11.19 -5.26 -21.71
C ASN A 134 10.09 -5.39 -20.64
N PHE A 135 9.57 -6.58 -20.44
CA PHE A 135 8.68 -6.87 -19.32
C PHE A 135 9.51 -7.14 -18.06
N TYR A 136 9.24 -6.37 -17.01
CA TYR A 136 9.90 -6.47 -15.71
C TYR A 136 8.87 -6.64 -14.61
N ASN A 137 9.21 -7.48 -13.63
CA ASN A 137 8.40 -7.74 -12.46
C ASN A 137 9.17 -7.33 -11.20
N VAL A 138 8.48 -6.66 -10.27
CA VAL A 138 9.00 -6.23 -8.97
C VAL A 138 8.05 -6.72 -7.89
N PHE A 139 8.46 -7.75 -7.19
CA PHE A 139 7.70 -8.36 -6.11
C PHE A 139 8.26 -7.93 -4.75
N ASP A 140 7.38 -7.57 -3.83
CA ASP A 140 7.73 -7.37 -2.43
C ASP A 140 6.61 -7.85 -1.50
N PHE A 141 6.95 -7.99 -0.23
CA PHE A 141 5.98 -8.36 0.79
C PHE A 141 6.30 -7.70 2.13
N ASN A 142 5.25 -7.54 2.91
CA ASN A 142 5.31 -7.06 4.28
C ASN A 142 4.55 -8.02 5.18
N PHE A 143 5.15 -8.39 6.30
CA PHE A 143 4.52 -9.15 7.36
C PHE A 143 4.08 -8.20 8.48
N SER A 144 2.90 -8.40 9.04
CA SER A 144 2.50 -7.70 10.26
C SER A 144 1.76 -8.62 11.24
N LEU A 145 1.89 -8.28 12.52
CA LEU A 145 1.23 -8.97 13.63
C LEU A 145 0.62 -7.93 14.55
N SER A 146 -0.70 -7.93 14.67
CA SER A 146 -1.43 -6.98 15.49
C SER A 146 -2.11 -7.67 16.67
N PHE A 147 -2.03 -7.03 17.83
CA PHE A 147 -2.71 -7.42 19.07
C PHE A 147 -3.66 -6.31 19.47
N SER A 148 -4.89 -6.65 19.78
CA SER A 148 -5.87 -5.68 20.26
C SER A 148 -6.83 -6.32 21.29
N THR A 149 -7.30 -5.49 22.22
CA THR A 149 -8.34 -5.89 23.17
C THR A 149 -9.35 -4.78 23.36
N LYS A 150 -10.52 -5.08 23.89
CA LYS A 150 -11.54 -4.10 24.23
C LYS A 150 -11.78 -4.11 25.73
N LEU A 151 -11.63 -2.94 26.33
CA LEU A 151 -11.93 -2.71 27.74
C LEU A 151 -13.21 -1.88 27.82
N TYR A 152 -14.14 -2.31 28.66
CA TYR A 152 -15.43 -1.67 28.82
C TYR A 152 -15.52 -1.05 30.21
N GLY A 153 -15.77 0.26 30.27
CA GLY A 153 -16.13 0.99 31.46
C GLY A 153 -17.60 1.41 31.40
N PHE A 154 -18.35 1.21 32.47
CA PHE A 154 -19.71 1.68 32.61
C PHE A 154 -19.79 2.65 33.79
N PHE A 155 -20.27 3.86 33.53
CA PHE A 155 -20.34 4.93 34.52
C PHE A 155 -21.77 5.43 34.61
N LYS A 156 -22.26 5.66 35.83
CA LYS A 156 -23.46 6.44 36.02
C LYS A 156 -23.11 7.92 35.78
N PRO A 157 -23.96 8.68 35.08
CA PRO A 157 -23.71 10.09 34.87
C PRO A 157 -23.69 10.84 36.19
N LEU A 158 -22.87 11.89 36.27
CA LEU A 158 -22.92 12.80 37.39
C LEU A 158 -24.27 13.55 37.40
N LYS A 159 -24.79 13.89 38.57
CA LYS A 159 -26.07 14.61 38.74
C LYS A 159 -26.19 15.91 37.91
N PHE A 160 -25.08 16.46 37.51
CA PHE A 160 -24.97 17.62 36.62
C PHE A 160 -25.61 17.40 35.25
N PHE A 161 -25.60 16.16 34.71
CA PHE A 161 -26.23 15.82 33.42
C PHE A 161 -27.74 15.61 33.51
N GLY A 162 -28.34 15.82 34.70
CA GLY A 162 -29.75 15.57 34.94
C GLY A 162 -30.15 14.12 34.78
N ASP A 163 -31.46 13.84 34.76
CA ASP A 163 -32.01 12.48 34.65
C ASP A 163 -32.13 11.99 33.21
N LYS A 164 -31.70 12.77 32.22
CA LYS A 164 -31.81 12.41 30.79
C LYS A 164 -30.81 11.32 30.36
N VAL A 165 -29.65 11.26 31.02
CA VAL A 165 -28.62 10.26 30.70
C VAL A 165 -28.64 9.15 31.71
N ASN A 166 -28.93 7.93 31.26
CA ASN A 166 -29.04 6.76 32.14
C ASN A 166 -27.68 6.14 32.46
N MET A 167 -26.78 6.05 31.47
CA MET A 167 -25.50 5.36 31.59
C MET A 167 -24.54 5.87 30.52
N ILE A 168 -23.28 5.96 30.87
CA ILE A 168 -22.18 6.24 29.94
C ILE A 168 -21.36 4.94 29.80
N ARG A 169 -21.19 4.48 28.58
CA ARG A 169 -20.31 3.38 28.22
C ARG A 169 -19.03 3.96 27.61
N HIS A 170 -17.89 3.64 28.20
CA HIS A 170 -16.59 3.94 27.67
C HIS A 170 -15.95 2.65 27.15
N VAL A 171 -15.62 2.61 25.87
CA VAL A 171 -14.90 1.51 25.24
C VAL A 171 -13.51 1.97 24.87
N ILE A 172 -12.50 1.39 25.54
CA ILE A 172 -11.09 1.63 25.25
C ILE A 172 -10.58 0.44 24.44
N THR A 173 -9.99 0.68 23.29
CA THR A 173 -9.42 -0.36 22.44
C THR A 173 -7.92 -0.08 22.25
N PRO A 174 -7.05 -0.54 23.17
CA PRO A 174 -5.62 -0.52 22.96
C PRO A 174 -5.23 -1.55 21.90
N SER A 175 -4.27 -1.18 21.08
CA SER A 175 -3.69 -2.07 20.08
C SER A 175 -2.20 -1.84 19.95
N VAL A 176 -1.47 -2.92 19.70
CA VAL A 176 -0.03 -2.94 19.41
C VAL A 176 0.14 -3.71 18.12
N SER A 177 0.90 -3.15 17.18
CA SER A 177 1.22 -3.84 15.94
C SER A 177 2.71 -3.81 15.65
N PHE A 178 3.19 -4.92 15.13
CA PHE A 178 4.54 -5.10 14.62
C PHE A 178 4.44 -5.28 13.12
N SER A 179 5.26 -4.58 12.36
CA SER A 179 5.40 -4.83 10.92
C SER A 179 6.86 -4.95 10.56
N ALA A 180 7.16 -5.82 9.60
CA ALA A 180 8.50 -6.05 9.12
C ALA A 180 8.52 -6.36 7.64
N SER A 181 9.53 -5.84 6.94
CA SER A 181 9.82 -6.20 5.56
C SER A 181 11.32 -6.46 5.39
N PRO A 182 11.71 -7.43 4.53
CA PRO A 182 13.11 -7.67 4.20
C PRO A 182 13.71 -6.54 3.36
N ASP A 183 15.02 -6.58 3.18
CA ASP A 183 15.73 -5.67 2.28
C ASP A 183 15.57 -6.11 0.81
N PHE A 184 14.66 -5.47 0.09
CA PHE A 184 14.50 -5.67 -1.35
C PHE A 184 15.54 -4.92 -2.18
N GLY A 185 16.36 -4.09 -1.56
CA GLY A 185 17.55 -3.47 -2.18
C GLY A 185 18.75 -4.39 -2.27
N SER A 186 18.70 -5.59 -1.68
CA SER A 186 19.73 -6.61 -1.82
C SER A 186 19.92 -7.03 -3.28
N SER A 187 21.16 -7.37 -3.66
CA SER A 187 21.51 -7.87 -5.00
C SER A 187 20.75 -9.12 -5.42
N PHE A 188 20.29 -9.92 -4.44
CA PHE A 188 19.46 -11.10 -4.66
C PHE A 188 18.18 -10.80 -5.46
N TRP A 189 17.54 -9.67 -5.21
CA TRP A 189 16.28 -9.29 -5.87
C TRP A 189 16.48 -8.64 -7.24
N GLY A 190 17.65 -8.03 -7.49
CA GLY A 190 17.97 -7.41 -8.78
C GLY A 190 17.16 -6.15 -9.13
N TYR A 191 16.57 -5.46 -8.14
CA TYR A 191 15.75 -4.26 -8.35
C TYR A 191 16.55 -2.97 -8.30
N TYR A 192 17.79 -3.03 -7.79
CA TYR A 192 18.66 -1.88 -7.58
C TYR A 192 19.99 -2.05 -8.30
N GLY A 193 20.48 -0.93 -8.81
CA GLY A 193 21.83 -0.79 -9.34
C GLY A 193 22.65 0.17 -8.50
N GLN A 194 23.93 0.26 -8.83
CA GLN A 194 24.89 1.16 -8.19
C GLN A 194 25.81 1.74 -9.27
N TYR A 195 26.18 3.03 -9.11
CA TYR A 195 27.24 3.68 -9.87
C TYR A 195 28.15 4.45 -8.93
N GLU A 196 29.38 4.73 -9.35
CA GLU A 196 30.32 5.59 -8.62
C GLU A 196 30.16 7.03 -9.11
N ARG A 197 29.79 7.94 -8.22
CA ARG A 197 29.79 9.38 -8.49
C ARG A 197 31.14 9.96 -8.09
N VAL A 198 31.72 10.78 -8.95
CA VAL A 198 32.90 11.56 -8.65
C VAL A 198 32.47 12.94 -8.17
N ASN A 199 32.84 13.29 -6.95
CA ASN A 199 32.56 14.60 -6.36
C ASN A 199 33.56 15.65 -6.86
N SER A 200 33.31 16.92 -6.61
CA SER A 200 34.18 18.05 -7.02
C SER A 200 35.57 18.02 -6.38
N ASP A 201 35.75 17.33 -5.28
CA ASP A 201 37.01 17.10 -4.57
C ASP A 201 37.79 15.88 -5.09
N GLY A 202 37.26 15.18 -6.12
CA GLY A 202 37.84 13.96 -6.68
C GLY A 202 37.52 12.68 -5.92
N THR A 203 36.78 12.75 -4.82
CA THR A 203 36.34 11.56 -4.07
C THR A 203 35.28 10.81 -4.83
N LYS A 204 35.32 9.47 -4.73
CA LYS A 204 34.32 8.56 -5.32
C LYS A 204 33.32 8.10 -4.27
N GLU A 205 32.05 8.24 -4.57
CA GLU A 205 30.95 7.84 -3.69
C GLU A 205 30.04 6.85 -4.42
N PRO A 206 29.77 5.65 -3.85
CA PRO A 206 28.84 4.69 -4.43
C PRO A 206 27.39 5.19 -4.22
N VAL A 207 26.67 5.37 -5.32
CA VAL A 207 25.25 5.79 -5.31
C VAL A 207 24.38 4.62 -5.73
N LYS A 208 23.55 4.17 -4.81
CA LYS A 208 22.55 3.12 -5.05
C LYS A 208 21.26 3.73 -5.60
N TYR A 209 20.70 3.13 -6.61
CA TYR A 209 19.47 3.61 -7.23
C TYR A 209 18.55 2.44 -7.62
N SER A 210 17.23 2.69 -7.68
CA SER A 210 16.30 1.71 -8.20
C SER A 210 16.20 1.79 -9.72
N TYR A 211 16.19 0.65 -10.39
CA TYR A 211 15.91 0.54 -11.82
C TYR A 211 14.49 1.03 -12.19
N PHE A 212 13.59 1.07 -11.21
CA PHE A 212 12.16 1.39 -11.40
C PHE A 212 11.77 2.71 -10.72
N SER A 213 12.72 3.63 -10.52
CA SER A 213 12.47 4.91 -9.85
C SER A 213 11.38 5.76 -10.50
N ASN A 214 11.18 5.61 -11.82
CA ASN A 214 10.13 6.29 -12.58
C ASN A 214 8.85 5.44 -12.75
N GLY A 215 8.79 4.26 -12.14
CA GLY A 215 7.63 3.39 -12.22
C GLY A 215 6.36 4.03 -11.61
N LEU A 216 5.20 3.83 -12.23
CA LEU A 216 3.92 4.41 -11.79
C LEU A 216 3.51 3.98 -10.38
N PHE A 217 3.92 2.78 -9.97
CA PHE A 217 3.54 2.17 -8.68
C PHE A 217 4.70 2.11 -7.69
N GLY A 218 5.79 2.86 -7.95
CA GLY A 218 6.94 2.94 -7.06
C GLY A 218 7.84 1.70 -7.07
N ASN A 219 8.68 1.59 -6.07
CA ASN A 219 9.71 0.56 -5.93
C ASN A 219 9.42 -0.36 -4.75
N ALA A 220 10.04 -1.53 -4.75
CA ALA A 220 10.27 -2.29 -3.53
C ALA A 220 11.23 -1.52 -2.61
N ALA A 221 11.05 -1.63 -1.29
CA ALA A 221 11.82 -0.86 -0.32
C ALA A 221 13.30 -1.25 -0.30
N ASN A 222 14.18 -0.26 -0.21
CA ASN A 222 15.60 -0.47 0.05
C ASN A 222 15.84 -0.48 1.55
N GLY A 223 16.55 -1.48 2.04
CA GLY A 223 16.82 -1.70 3.46
C GLY A 223 15.72 -2.52 4.17
N LYS A 224 16.13 -3.16 5.26
CA LYS A 224 15.20 -3.85 6.17
C LYS A 224 14.38 -2.81 6.92
N SER A 225 13.09 -3.06 7.12
CA SER A 225 12.26 -2.24 7.97
C SER A 225 11.60 -3.07 9.07
N GLY A 226 11.50 -2.48 10.26
CA GLY A 226 10.75 -3.00 11.37
C GLY A 226 10.11 -1.84 12.11
N VAL A 227 8.79 -1.89 12.31
CA VAL A 227 8.02 -0.83 12.97
C VAL A 227 7.15 -1.44 14.05
N VAL A 228 7.14 -0.79 15.22
CA VAL A 228 6.21 -1.08 16.31
C VAL A 228 5.29 0.13 16.44
N SER A 229 4.00 -0.09 16.39
CA SER A 229 3.00 0.97 16.53
C SER A 229 2.07 0.68 17.69
N PHE A 230 1.77 1.72 18.47
CA PHE A 230 0.78 1.71 19.55
C PHE A 230 -0.38 2.62 19.17
N ASN A 231 -1.59 2.14 19.36
CA ASN A 231 -2.78 2.95 19.20
C ASN A 231 -3.77 2.67 20.32
N ILE A 232 -4.41 3.71 20.83
CA ILE A 232 -5.51 3.61 21.79
C ILE A 232 -6.71 4.34 21.21
N SER A 233 -7.72 3.58 20.82
CA SER A 233 -9.00 4.13 20.38
C SER A 233 -9.95 4.22 21.57
N ASN A 234 -10.64 5.34 21.68
CA ASN A 234 -11.63 5.60 22.73
C ASN A 234 -12.98 5.88 22.08
N ASN A 235 -14.03 5.22 22.56
CA ASN A 235 -15.41 5.47 22.18
C ASN A 235 -16.26 5.68 23.43
N LEU A 236 -16.93 6.83 23.51
CA LEU A 236 -17.86 7.18 24.58
C LEU A 236 -19.28 7.19 24.00
N GLU A 237 -20.14 6.41 24.62
CA GLU A 237 -21.55 6.33 24.25
C GLU A 237 -22.40 6.64 25.46
N ALA A 238 -23.41 7.49 25.30
CA ALA A 238 -24.37 7.82 26.33
C ALA A 238 -25.73 7.21 26.00
N LYS A 239 -26.31 6.45 26.94
CA LYS A 239 -27.70 5.99 26.83
C LYS A 239 -28.60 7.07 27.43
N VAL A 240 -29.41 7.70 26.58
CA VAL A 240 -30.40 8.70 26.99
C VAL A 240 -31.77 8.05 27.16
N LYS A 241 -32.60 8.58 28.04
CA LYS A 241 -34.02 8.22 28.13
C LYS A 241 -34.71 8.75 26.86
N SER A 242 -35.51 7.92 26.25
CA SER A 242 -36.44 8.38 25.19
C SER A 242 -37.59 9.11 25.85
N ASP A 243 -37.91 10.29 25.36
CA ASP A 243 -39.12 11.05 25.76
C ASP A 243 -40.38 10.53 25.01
N GLN A 244 -40.35 9.28 24.50
CA GLN A 244 -41.55 8.64 23.93
C GLN A 244 -42.26 7.85 25.04
N ASP A 245 -43.25 8.46 25.63
CA ASP A 245 -44.46 7.84 26.18
C ASP A 245 -45.50 7.70 25.06
#